data_bb26f23fbcd66336478a6e551570725c
#
_entry.id   bb26f23fbcd66336478a6e551570725c
#
_cell.length_a   1.000
_cell.length_b   1.000
_cell.length_c   1.000
_cell.angle_alpha   90.00
_cell.angle_beta   90.00
_cell.angle_gamma   90.00
#
_symmetry.space_group_name_H-M   'P 1'
#
loop_
_entity.id
_entity.type
_entity.pdbx_description
1 polymer ?
#
loop_
_entity_poly.entity_id
_entity_poly.type
_entity_poly.pdbx_seq_one_letter_code
_entity_poly.pdbx_strand_id
1 'polypeptide(L)'
;MKSIHLTLTCIAAIVLIGIAAFADDSESEKSSAAKAPAQFTNSTPTPSQWELPSTHRLFVSKKIHEVVTKKSGPESADGMKDYEEVAPKANQAKYKMIALKGGEFLMGSPEGEHEDRTDDEGPQKKVQIEPFWIGQTEIPWALYKPFYENGIARNKDGSLLAAEKDKEVTVRGKQRKKAVKDALARGDSDNIVDVVSQPTPQYHDMFGSGEHASDLNYPAMCTTHHAASKFCQWLSAQTGHFYRLPTEAEWEYACRAGTKTAFHFGDDMAKLDDYAWHGDNSEFTYYPVAKKKPNPWGLYDMHGNVAEWVLDGFSEGYRDTIKDGAVNPWNISLTRYPRIVKGGSWDQNPDECRSAARMQSIKDWKDTDPQVPKSIWYHTDGQFIGFRIVRPLKTPSAEEMHVYWNTDWWEPTRNAEDL
;
A
#
# COMPACT_ATOMS: atom_id res chain seq x y z
N MET A 1 -68.38 -4.98 21.71
CA MET A 1 -69.20 -3.74 21.80
C MET A 1 -68.39 -2.57 21.34
N LYS A 2 -68.90 -1.92 20.29
CA LYS A 2 -68.62 -0.57 19.77
C LYS A 2 -67.16 -0.13 19.50
N SER A 3 -66.87 -0.17 18.23
CA SER A 3 -65.96 0.66 17.42
C SER A 3 -66.22 2.15 17.68
N ILE A 4 -65.09 2.93 17.70
CA ILE A 4 -65.18 4.37 17.41
C ILE A 4 -63.95 4.66 16.45
N HIS A 5 -64.28 4.95 15.21
CA HIS A 5 -63.45 5.60 14.23
C HIS A 5 -63.33 7.08 14.56
N LEU A 6 -62.14 7.62 14.48
CA LEU A 6 -61.94 9.07 14.40
C LEU A 6 -61.05 9.41 13.23
N THR A 7 -61.68 9.92 12.19
CA THR A 7 -61.10 10.57 11.03
C THR A 7 -60.65 11.97 11.43
N LEU A 8 -59.41 12.34 11.15
CA LEU A 8 -58.98 13.75 11.22
C LEU A 8 -58.49 14.21 9.84
N THR A 9 -59.20 15.22 9.36
CA THR A 9 -59.09 15.87 8.07
C THR A 9 -57.89 16.85 8.09
N CYS A 10 -57.07 16.84 7.04
CA CYS A 10 -56.02 17.82 6.76
C CYS A 10 -56.60 19.19 6.44
N ILE A 11 -56.05 20.23 7.04
CA ILE A 11 -56.14 21.60 6.56
C ILE A 11 -54.72 22.06 6.15
N ALA A 12 -54.56 22.27 4.86
CA ALA A 12 -53.39 22.91 4.29
C ALA A 12 -53.51 24.42 4.42
N ALA A 13 -52.55 25.04 5.10
CA ALA A 13 -52.37 26.48 5.09
C ALA A 13 -51.18 26.81 4.21
N ILE A 14 -51.42 27.43 3.08
CA ILE A 14 -50.42 27.99 2.18
C ILE A 14 -50.02 29.36 2.75
N VAL A 15 -48.73 29.47 3.15
CA VAL A 15 -48.13 30.77 3.45
C VAL A 15 -47.14 31.07 2.31
N LEU A 16 -47.55 32.00 1.45
CA LEU A 16 -46.65 32.67 0.48
C LEU A 16 -45.80 33.67 1.26
N ILE A 17 -44.50 33.43 1.36
CA ILE A 17 -43.52 34.45 1.74
C ILE A 17 -42.60 34.66 0.54
N GLY A 18 -42.50 35.93 0.13
CA GLY A 18 -41.79 36.36 -1.05
C GLY A 18 -40.29 36.04 -1.00
N ILE A 19 -39.80 35.49 -2.09
CA ILE A 19 -38.36 35.29 -2.34
C ILE A 19 -37.83 36.58 -2.90
N ALA A 20 -37.02 37.31 -2.10
CA ALA A 20 -36.13 38.32 -2.62
C ALA A 20 -34.99 37.60 -3.36
N ALA A 21 -34.85 37.91 -4.63
CA ALA A 21 -33.76 37.43 -5.45
C ALA A 21 -32.42 38.02 -4.93
N PHE A 22 -31.62 37.20 -4.27
CA PHE A 22 -30.19 37.48 -4.19
C PHE A 22 -29.56 36.86 -5.44
N ALA A 23 -28.97 37.72 -6.26
CA ALA A 23 -28.11 37.30 -7.36
C ALA A 23 -26.90 36.59 -6.74
N ASP A 24 -26.78 35.31 -7.02
CA ASP A 24 -25.63 34.47 -6.63
C ASP A 24 -24.56 34.70 -7.72
N ASP A 25 -23.62 35.57 -7.42
CA ASP A 25 -22.36 35.67 -8.15
C ASP A 25 -21.49 34.48 -7.75
N SER A 26 -21.89 33.29 -8.16
CA SER A 26 -20.98 32.15 -8.18
C SER A 26 -20.05 32.28 -9.38
N GLU A 27 -18.97 33.06 -9.22
CA GLU A 27 -17.77 32.82 -10.00
C GLU A 27 -17.38 31.36 -9.78
N SER A 28 -17.63 30.56 -10.82
CA SER A 28 -17.10 29.20 -10.91
C SER A 28 -15.59 29.31 -10.87
N GLU A 29 -15.00 29.10 -9.67
CA GLU A 29 -13.61 28.68 -9.58
C GLU A 29 -13.50 27.40 -10.40
N LYS A 30 -13.04 27.56 -11.63
CA LYS A 30 -12.50 26.47 -12.42
C LYS A 30 -11.28 25.97 -11.64
N SER A 31 -11.51 25.04 -10.74
CA SER A 31 -10.49 24.14 -10.27
C SER A 31 -9.78 23.64 -11.53
N SER A 32 -8.55 24.09 -11.75
CA SER A 32 -7.66 23.48 -12.70
C SER A 32 -7.33 22.09 -12.13
N ALA A 33 -8.22 21.14 -12.41
CA ALA A 33 -7.91 19.74 -12.21
C ALA A 33 -6.58 19.51 -12.92
N ALA A 34 -5.51 19.29 -12.16
CA ALA A 34 -4.23 18.92 -12.72
C ALA A 34 -4.52 17.74 -13.64
N LYS A 35 -4.24 17.91 -14.94
CA LYS A 35 -4.44 16.85 -15.91
C LYS A 35 -3.76 15.60 -15.36
N ALA A 36 -4.53 14.51 -15.21
CA ALA A 36 -3.96 13.23 -14.92
C ALA A 36 -2.80 13.00 -15.89
N PRO A 37 -1.63 12.60 -15.42
CA PRO A 37 -0.49 12.39 -16.30
C PRO A 37 -0.87 11.37 -17.37
N ALA A 38 -0.34 11.54 -18.57
CA ALA A 38 -0.58 10.63 -19.67
C ALA A 38 -0.27 9.21 -19.22
N GLN A 39 -1.19 8.28 -19.50
CA GLN A 39 -1.07 6.89 -19.13
C GLN A 39 0.22 6.30 -19.74
N PHE A 40 1.09 5.79 -18.89
CA PHE A 40 2.34 5.16 -19.32
C PHE A 40 2.10 3.68 -19.56
N THR A 41 2.15 3.27 -20.78
CA THR A 41 1.85 1.89 -21.20
C THR A 41 3.10 1.04 -21.43
N ASN A 42 4.32 1.57 -21.29
CA ASN A 42 5.50 0.81 -21.76
C ASN A 42 6.82 1.10 -21.05
N SER A 43 6.85 1.76 -19.90
CA SER A 43 8.11 1.89 -19.13
C SER A 43 7.87 2.60 -17.82
N THR A 44 8.80 2.44 -16.89
CA THR A 44 8.92 3.28 -15.71
C THR A 44 8.81 4.76 -16.10
N PRO A 45 7.97 5.57 -15.41
CA PRO A 45 7.78 6.98 -15.78
C PRO A 45 9.09 7.75 -15.74
N THR A 46 9.32 8.58 -16.74
CA THR A 46 10.48 9.46 -16.72
C THR A 46 10.22 10.64 -15.79
N PRO A 47 11.15 10.99 -14.90
CA PRO A 47 10.98 12.02 -13.87
C PRO A 47 10.64 13.41 -14.42
N SER A 48 11.03 13.73 -15.65
CA SER A 48 10.72 15.01 -16.33
C SER A 48 9.23 15.25 -16.58
N GLN A 49 8.39 14.24 -16.38
CA GLN A 49 6.93 14.33 -16.58
C GLN A 49 6.16 14.59 -15.29
N TRP A 50 6.87 14.68 -14.15
CA TRP A 50 6.28 14.78 -12.82
C TRP A 50 6.74 16.08 -12.15
N GLU A 51 5.83 16.96 -11.85
CA GLU A 51 6.04 18.03 -10.88
C GLU A 51 5.98 17.42 -9.47
N LEU A 52 7.08 16.79 -9.04
CA LEU A 52 7.17 16.26 -7.69
C LEU A 52 7.54 17.41 -6.73
N PRO A 53 6.76 17.62 -5.66
CA PRO A 53 7.04 18.69 -4.73
C PRO A 53 8.32 18.42 -3.93
N SER A 54 9.20 19.39 -3.91
CA SER A 54 10.40 19.60 -3.10
C SER A 54 11.67 18.80 -3.42
N THR A 55 12.75 19.57 -3.66
CA THR A 55 14.13 19.15 -3.85
C THR A 55 14.71 18.35 -2.67
N HIS A 56 14.19 18.53 -1.45
CA HIS A 56 14.68 17.86 -0.24
C HIS A 56 14.43 16.34 -0.23
N ARG A 57 13.35 15.87 -0.84
CA ARG A 57 12.99 14.45 -0.88
C ARG A 57 13.74 13.69 -1.95
N LEU A 58 13.93 14.31 -3.09
CA LEU A 58 14.80 13.77 -4.14
C LEU A 58 16.23 13.59 -3.61
N PHE A 59 16.69 14.48 -2.73
CA PHE A 59 17.99 14.31 -2.07
C PHE A 59 18.07 12.99 -1.28
N VAL A 60 17.05 12.65 -0.50
CA VAL A 60 17.01 11.37 0.25
C VAL A 60 17.09 10.19 -0.73
N SER A 61 16.32 10.21 -1.81
CA SER A 61 16.35 9.14 -2.82
C SER A 61 17.71 9.05 -3.52
N LYS A 62 18.35 10.18 -3.82
CA LYS A 62 19.71 10.21 -4.37
C LYS A 62 20.73 9.57 -3.43
N LYS A 63 20.64 9.86 -2.13
CA LYS A 63 21.55 9.24 -1.14
C LYS A 63 21.31 7.75 -0.95
N ILE A 64 20.05 7.31 -0.98
CA ILE A 64 19.74 5.87 -0.96
C ILE A 64 20.26 5.20 -2.25
N HIS A 65 20.09 5.84 -3.40
CA HIS A 65 20.60 5.32 -4.67
C HIS A 65 22.14 5.13 -4.62
N GLU A 66 22.88 6.07 -4.03
CA GLU A 66 24.35 5.92 -3.82
C GLU A 66 24.70 4.67 -2.96
N VAL A 67 23.84 4.32 -1.99
CA VAL A 67 24.02 3.11 -1.18
C VAL A 67 23.69 1.85 -1.98
N VAL A 68 22.56 1.87 -2.68
CA VAL A 68 22.07 0.72 -3.46
C VAL A 68 23.03 0.36 -4.61
N THR A 69 23.54 1.35 -5.32
CA THR A 69 24.45 1.13 -6.47
C THR A 69 25.82 0.61 -6.08
N LYS A 70 26.22 0.72 -4.81
CA LYS A 70 27.46 0.11 -4.29
C LYS A 70 27.35 -1.39 -4.09
N LYS A 71 26.12 -1.91 -3.99
CA LYS A 71 25.87 -3.33 -3.77
C LYS A 71 25.72 -4.03 -5.12
N SER A 72 26.67 -4.88 -5.47
CA SER A 72 26.60 -5.68 -6.69
C SER A 72 25.47 -6.71 -6.61
N GLY A 73 24.82 -6.97 -7.73
CA GLY A 73 23.79 -7.99 -7.89
C GLY A 73 24.00 -8.80 -9.15
N PRO A 74 23.17 -9.80 -9.46
CA PRO A 74 23.22 -10.50 -10.73
C PRO A 74 22.90 -9.55 -11.88
N GLU A 75 23.56 -9.75 -13.01
CA GLU A 75 23.38 -8.91 -14.21
C GLU A 75 22.24 -9.40 -15.11
N SER A 76 21.77 -10.64 -14.90
CA SER A 76 20.70 -11.25 -15.69
C SER A 76 19.79 -12.14 -14.86
N ALA A 77 18.62 -12.47 -15.42
CA ALA A 77 17.64 -13.36 -14.80
C ALA A 77 18.22 -14.75 -14.47
N ASP A 78 19.15 -15.25 -15.25
CA ASP A 78 19.77 -16.57 -15.03
C ASP A 78 20.64 -16.61 -13.78
N GLY A 79 21.21 -15.47 -13.40
CA GLY A 79 21.99 -15.33 -12.17
C GLY A 79 21.16 -15.15 -10.91
N MET A 80 19.84 -14.95 -11.04
CA MET A 80 18.96 -14.74 -9.90
C MET A 80 18.75 -16.01 -9.09
N LYS A 81 18.78 -15.86 -7.77
CA LYS A 81 18.47 -16.91 -6.79
C LYS A 81 17.64 -16.31 -5.68
N ASP A 82 16.84 -17.16 -5.03
CA ASP A 82 16.23 -16.80 -3.76
C ASP A 82 17.29 -16.38 -2.76
N TYR A 83 16.95 -15.42 -1.91
CA TYR A 83 17.85 -15.01 -0.85
C TYR A 83 17.08 -14.58 0.39
N GLU A 84 17.79 -14.55 1.51
CA GLU A 84 17.30 -14.02 2.77
C GLU A 84 17.87 -12.61 2.97
N GLU A 85 16.99 -11.61 3.04
CA GLU A 85 17.38 -10.26 3.43
C GLU A 85 17.46 -10.16 4.94
N VAL A 86 18.46 -9.46 5.42
CA VAL A 86 18.62 -9.15 6.84
C VAL A 86 18.45 -7.65 7.03
N ALA A 87 17.52 -7.25 7.88
CA ALA A 87 17.23 -5.85 8.17
C ALA A 87 17.95 -5.39 9.46
N PRO A 88 19.11 -4.70 9.38
CA PRO A 88 19.91 -4.36 10.55
C PRO A 88 19.14 -3.53 11.59
N LYS A 89 18.37 -2.55 11.14
CA LYS A 89 17.55 -1.68 12.02
C LYS A 89 16.23 -2.32 12.46
N ALA A 90 15.92 -3.54 11.98
CA ALA A 90 14.82 -4.36 12.42
C ALA A 90 15.30 -5.53 13.31
N ASN A 91 16.21 -5.29 14.24
CA ASN A 91 16.74 -6.29 15.15
C ASN A 91 17.32 -7.53 14.44
N GLN A 92 17.94 -7.34 13.26
CA GLN A 92 18.45 -8.40 12.39
C GLN A 92 17.35 -9.35 11.89
N ALA A 93 16.09 -8.90 11.83
CA ALA A 93 14.99 -9.69 11.29
C ALA A 93 15.30 -10.12 9.84
N LYS A 94 14.93 -11.33 9.54
CA LYS A 94 15.19 -11.98 8.26
C LYS A 94 13.90 -12.07 7.45
N TYR A 95 14.04 -11.88 6.14
CA TYR A 95 12.91 -11.93 5.22
C TYR A 95 13.30 -12.57 3.91
N LYS A 96 12.56 -13.60 3.51
CA LYS A 96 12.90 -14.36 2.31
C LYS A 96 12.34 -13.70 1.06
N MET A 97 13.19 -13.55 0.06
CA MET A 97 12.88 -13.03 -1.26
C MET A 97 12.98 -14.14 -2.31
N ILE A 98 11.93 -14.36 -3.06
CA ILE A 98 11.81 -15.38 -4.11
C ILE A 98 12.13 -14.75 -5.46
N ALA A 99 13.01 -15.39 -6.22
CA ALA A 99 13.45 -14.93 -7.53
C ALA A 99 12.46 -15.35 -8.62
N LEU A 100 11.83 -14.38 -9.28
CA LEU A 100 10.96 -14.59 -10.43
C LEU A 100 11.65 -14.07 -11.69
N LYS A 101 11.79 -14.96 -12.68
CA LYS A 101 12.56 -14.65 -13.90
C LYS A 101 11.81 -13.76 -14.89
N GLY A 102 10.58 -13.36 -14.56
CA GLY A 102 9.70 -12.64 -15.45
C GLY A 102 9.14 -13.53 -16.55
N GLY A 103 8.43 -12.93 -17.47
CA GLY A 103 7.81 -13.62 -18.58
C GLY A 103 6.48 -13.00 -18.98
N GLU A 104 5.83 -13.59 -19.99
CA GLU A 104 4.50 -13.16 -20.44
C GLU A 104 3.41 -13.86 -19.63
N PHE A 105 2.34 -13.14 -19.32
CA PHE A 105 1.13 -13.72 -18.76
C PHE A 105 -0.12 -12.96 -19.24
N LEU A 106 -1.27 -13.54 -19.00
CA LEU A 106 -2.57 -12.94 -19.31
C LEU A 106 -3.10 -12.30 -18.02
N MET A 107 -3.01 -10.98 -17.93
CA MET A 107 -3.46 -10.18 -16.79
C MET A 107 -4.96 -9.96 -16.86
N GLY A 108 -5.66 -10.12 -15.74
CA GLY A 108 -7.11 -9.97 -15.64
C GLY A 108 -7.86 -11.28 -15.75
N SER A 109 -9.19 -11.21 -15.64
CA SER A 109 -10.09 -12.36 -15.72
C SER A 109 -10.97 -12.29 -16.97
N PRO A 110 -11.34 -13.45 -17.56
CA PRO A 110 -12.30 -13.49 -18.65
C PRO A 110 -13.72 -13.20 -18.14
N GLU A 111 -14.59 -12.76 -19.03
CA GLU A 111 -16.03 -12.74 -18.76
C GLU A 111 -16.50 -14.14 -18.35
N GLY A 112 -17.27 -14.21 -17.25
CA GLY A 112 -17.81 -15.48 -16.76
C GLY A 112 -16.83 -16.33 -15.93
N GLU A 113 -15.67 -15.82 -15.53
CA GLU A 113 -14.78 -16.52 -14.58
C GLU A 113 -15.51 -16.83 -13.25
N HIS A 114 -16.30 -15.89 -12.76
CA HIS A 114 -17.13 -16.03 -11.58
C HIS A 114 -18.35 -15.11 -11.67
N GLU A 115 -19.46 -15.44 -10.97
CA GLU A 115 -20.68 -14.61 -10.98
C GLU A 115 -20.48 -13.24 -10.31
N ASP A 116 -19.62 -13.16 -9.28
CA ASP A 116 -19.28 -11.93 -8.58
C ASP A 116 -18.06 -11.20 -9.16
N ARG A 117 -17.61 -11.61 -10.35
CA ARG A 117 -16.53 -10.92 -11.08
C ARG A 117 -16.92 -9.48 -11.38
N THR A 118 -16.05 -8.53 -11.11
CA THR A 118 -16.25 -7.12 -11.45
C THR A 118 -15.73 -6.77 -12.84
N ASP A 119 -16.36 -5.81 -13.54
CA ASP A 119 -16.00 -5.43 -14.90
C ASP A 119 -14.57 -4.87 -15.01
N ASP A 120 -14.06 -4.26 -13.95
CA ASP A 120 -12.73 -3.69 -13.90
C ASP A 120 -11.60 -4.73 -13.81
N GLU A 121 -11.93 -6.02 -13.62
CA GLU A 121 -10.98 -7.12 -13.76
C GLU A 121 -10.64 -7.44 -15.23
N GLY A 122 -11.42 -6.95 -16.15
CA GLY A 122 -11.25 -7.11 -17.60
C GLY A 122 -10.97 -5.79 -18.33
N PRO A 123 -10.76 -5.86 -19.64
CA PRO A 123 -10.51 -7.07 -20.43
C PRO A 123 -9.15 -7.69 -20.10
N GLN A 124 -9.02 -9.01 -20.39
CA GLN A 124 -7.71 -9.66 -20.26
C GLN A 124 -6.69 -9.04 -21.23
N LYS A 125 -5.46 -8.81 -20.75
CA LYS A 125 -4.36 -8.25 -21.52
C LYS A 125 -3.11 -9.12 -21.41
N LYS A 126 -2.48 -9.41 -22.53
CA LYS A 126 -1.19 -10.09 -22.56
C LYS A 126 -0.10 -9.08 -22.22
N VAL A 127 0.58 -9.27 -21.11
CA VAL A 127 1.64 -8.36 -20.64
C VAL A 127 2.93 -9.10 -20.35
N GLN A 128 4.04 -8.38 -20.39
CA GLN A 128 5.38 -8.87 -20.11
C GLN A 128 5.84 -8.32 -18.75
N ILE A 129 6.31 -9.20 -17.87
CA ILE A 129 6.93 -8.81 -16.58
C ILE A 129 8.44 -9.03 -16.68
N GLU A 130 9.21 -8.02 -16.33
CA GLU A 130 10.66 -8.12 -16.21
C GLU A 130 11.07 -8.91 -14.94
N PRO A 131 12.29 -9.46 -14.88
CA PRO A 131 12.76 -10.21 -13.73
C PRO A 131 12.80 -9.38 -12.43
N PHE A 132 12.32 -9.97 -11.33
CA PHE A 132 12.29 -9.33 -10.01
C PHE A 132 12.31 -10.36 -8.89
N TRP A 133 12.60 -9.93 -7.67
CA TRP A 133 12.33 -10.70 -6.45
C TRP A 133 11.10 -10.18 -5.76
N ILE A 134 10.35 -11.09 -5.16
CA ILE A 134 9.16 -10.77 -4.37
C ILE A 134 9.27 -11.40 -2.99
N GLY A 135 8.74 -10.74 -1.98
CA GLY A 135 8.62 -11.30 -0.64
C GLY A 135 7.85 -12.62 -0.64
N GLN A 136 8.39 -13.62 0.06
CA GLN A 136 7.75 -14.94 0.16
C GLN A 136 6.36 -14.87 0.81
N THR A 137 6.18 -13.92 1.74
CA THR A 137 4.96 -13.67 2.50
C THR A 137 4.62 -12.19 2.46
N GLU A 138 3.55 -11.78 3.10
CA GLU A 138 3.33 -10.41 3.52
C GLU A 138 4.44 -9.97 4.48
N ILE A 139 4.64 -8.67 4.66
CA ILE A 139 5.60 -8.13 5.63
C ILE A 139 5.13 -8.43 7.05
N PRO A 140 5.88 -9.21 7.85
CA PRO A 140 5.52 -9.51 9.22
C PRO A 140 5.87 -8.37 10.18
N TRP A 141 5.23 -8.36 11.36
CA TRP A 141 5.53 -7.40 12.43
C TRP A 141 6.99 -7.40 12.85
N ALA A 142 7.68 -8.52 12.75
CA ALA A 142 9.12 -8.61 13.02
C ALA A 142 9.95 -7.59 12.24
N LEU A 143 9.51 -7.28 11.01
CA LEU A 143 10.17 -6.26 10.16
C LEU A 143 9.55 -4.88 10.31
N TYR A 144 8.23 -4.77 10.38
CA TYR A 144 7.54 -3.48 10.36
C TYR A 144 7.55 -2.78 11.71
N LYS A 145 7.42 -3.52 12.81
CA LYS A 145 7.38 -2.94 14.17
C LYS A 145 8.60 -2.05 14.50
N PRO A 146 9.84 -2.45 14.19
CA PRO A 146 10.99 -1.56 14.40
C PRO A 146 10.95 -0.27 13.58
N PHE A 147 10.42 -0.30 12.35
CA PHE A 147 10.18 0.91 11.56
C PHE A 147 9.15 1.82 12.22
N TYR A 148 8.04 1.24 12.65
CA TYR A 148 6.98 1.93 13.38
C TYR A 148 7.47 2.52 14.70
N GLU A 149 8.22 1.75 15.49
CA GLU A 149 8.70 2.13 16.82
C GLU A 149 9.93 3.05 16.79
N ASN A 150 10.68 3.13 15.71
CA ASN A 150 11.86 3.98 15.61
C ASN A 150 11.52 5.48 15.75
N GLY A 151 10.28 5.86 15.46
CA GLY A 151 9.73 7.20 15.75
C GLY A 151 9.33 7.43 17.19
N ILE A 152 9.26 6.38 18.03
CA ILE A 152 8.76 6.42 19.40
C ILE A 152 9.94 6.57 20.36
N ALA A 153 9.85 7.53 21.30
CA ALA A 153 10.86 7.68 22.34
C ALA A 153 10.82 6.50 23.32
N ARG A 154 12.00 5.91 23.58
CA ARG A 154 12.17 4.80 24.53
C ARG A 154 13.06 5.22 25.70
N ASN A 155 12.89 4.57 26.83
CA ASN A 155 13.81 4.62 27.97
C ASN A 155 15.14 3.92 27.59
N LYS A 156 16.18 4.12 28.40
CA LYS A 156 17.50 3.49 28.19
C LYS A 156 17.47 1.97 28.24
N ASP A 157 16.49 1.39 28.93
CA ASP A 157 16.25 -0.05 29.04
C ASP A 157 15.44 -0.62 27.88
N GLY A 158 15.05 0.23 26.89
CA GLY A 158 14.25 -0.17 25.73
C GLY A 158 12.74 -0.14 25.94
N SER A 159 12.23 0.10 27.15
CA SER A 159 10.81 0.24 27.43
C SER A 159 10.22 1.52 26.79
N LEU A 160 8.93 1.50 26.43
CA LEU A 160 8.24 2.68 25.95
C LEU A 160 8.15 3.74 27.04
N LEU A 161 8.30 5.02 26.67
CA LEU A 161 8.03 6.12 27.59
C LEU A 161 6.53 6.14 27.91
N ALA A 162 6.20 6.15 29.21
CA ALA A 162 4.81 6.22 29.66
C ALA A 162 4.11 7.49 29.17
N ALA A 163 2.79 7.39 28.95
CA ALA A 163 1.95 8.46 28.37
C ALA A 163 2.01 9.80 29.13
N GLU A 164 2.33 9.80 30.42
CA GLU A 164 2.56 11.03 31.19
C GLU A 164 3.74 11.88 30.68
N LYS A 165 4.56 11.32 29.77
CA LYS A 165 5.71 11.99 29.17
C LYS A 165 5.46 12.47 27.73
N ASP A 166 4.24 12.63 27.31
CA ASP A 166 3.87 13.13 25.96
C ASP A 166 4.60 14.43 25.59
N LYS A 167 4.86 15.29 26.57
CA LYS A 167 5.64 16.51 26.35
C LYS A 167 7.08 16.21 25.92
N GLU A 168 7.71 15.20 26.51
CA GLU A 168 9.08 14.80 26.17
C GLU A 168 9.17 14.10 24.81
N VAL A 169 8.17 13.26 24.49
CA VAL A 169 8.01 12.66 23.16
C VAL A 169 7.83 13.74 22.10
N THR A 170 6.99 14.74 22.35
CA THR A 170 6.78 15.89 21.45
C THR A 170 8.05 16.73 21.30
N VAL A 171 8.79 16.96 22.37
CA VAL A 171 10.06 17.71 22.34
C VAL A 171 11.11 16.93 21.55
N ARG A 172 11.26 15.62 21.79
CA ARG A 172 12.18 14.77 21.01
C ARG A 172 11.78 14.68 19.54
N GLY A 173 10.49 14.59 19.25
CA GLY A 173 9.98 14.64 17.87
C GLY A 173 10.35 15.97 17.18
N LYS A 174 10.23 17.09 17.86
CA LYS A 174 10.66 18.41 17.34
C LYS A 174 12.18 18.50 17.18
N GLN A 175 12.95 17.99 18.14
CA GLN A 175 14.42 17.95 18.08
C GLN A 175 14.89 17.05 16.91
N ARG A 176 14.24 15.89 16.72
CA ARG A 176 14.53 15.02 15.59
C ARG A 176 14.19 15.68 14.25
N LYS A 177 13.00 16.30 14.11
CA LYS A 177 12.65 17.06 12.91
C LYS A 177 13.67 18.16 12.60
N LYS A 178 14.13 18.86 13.64
CA LYS A 178 15.20 19.86 13.48
C LYS A 178 16.52 19.22 13.07
N ALA A 179 16.95 18.15 13.72
CA ALA A 179 18.19 17.45 13.37
C ALA A 179 18.18 16.92 11.95
N VAL A 180 17.05 16.33 11.49
CA VAL A 180 16.84 15.92 10.10
C VAL A 180 16.90 17.11 9.15
N LYS A 181 16.22 18.21 9.46
CA LYS A 181 16.27 19.43 8.66
C LYS A 181 17.69 20.00 8.55
N ASP A 182 18.41 20.03 9.66
CA ASP A 182 19.78 20.53 9.71
C ASP A 182 20.76 19.60 8.95
N ALA A 183 20.58 18.27 9.03
CA ALA A 183 21.37 17.29 8.29
C ALA A 183 21.12 17.42 6.78
N LEU A 184 19.85 17.56 6.38
CA LEU A 184 19.47 17.78 4.98
C LEU A 184 20.05 19.10 4.42
N ALA A 185 20.02 20.17 5.22
CA ALA A 185 20.56 21.47 4.83
C ALA A 185 22.09 21.46 4.66
N ARG A 186 22.80 20.62 5.46
CA ARG A 186 24.26 20.45 5.35
C ARG A 186 24.70 19.45 4.30
N GLY A 187 23.77 18.71 3.66
CA GLY A 187 24.11 17.59 2.81
C GLY A 187 24.75 16.41 3.55
N ASP A 188 24.57 16.36 4.87
CA ASP A 188 25.13 15.37 5.76
C ASP A 188 24.32 14.06 5.68
N SER A 189 24.99 12.94 5.35
CA SER A 189 24.32 11.69 5.00
C SER A 189 24.78 10.48 5.81
N ASP A 190 25.50 10.68 6.89
CA ASP A 190 26.10 9.56 7.63
C ASP A 190 25.04 8.60 8.21
N ASN A 191 23.77 9.01 8.28
CA ASN A 191 22.67 8.16 8.71
C ASN A 191 21.39 8.37 7.89
N ILE A 192 21.47 8.05 6.59
CA ILE A 192 20.33 8.24 5.66
C ILE A 192 19.06 7.47 6.09
N VAL A 193 19.20 6.37 6.83
CA VAL A 193 18.07 5.59 7.36
C VAL A 193 17.19 6.43 8.28
N ASP A 194 17.80 7.27 9.12
CA ASP A 194 17.07 8.10 10.08
C ASP A 194 16.41 9.33 9.43
N VAL A 195 16.76 9.64 8.19
CA VAL A 195 16.16 10.73 7.40
C VAL A 195 14.85 10.30 6.74
N VAL A 196 14.64 9.00 6.52
CA VAL A 196 13.38 8.49 5.97
C VAL A 196 12.23 8.80 6.92
N SER A 197 11.13 9.32 6.39
CA SER A 197 9.91 9.56 7.18
C SER A 197 9.40 8.27 7.80
N GLN A 198 8.95 8.33 9.04
CA GLN A 198 8.51 7.19 9.83
C GLN A 198 7.17 7.46 10.49
N PRO A 199 6.41 6.41 10.84
CA PRO A 199 5.12 6.54 11.47
C PRO A 199 5.16 7.38 12.76
N THR A 200 4.07 8.08 13.03
CA THR A 200 3.81 8.70 14.32
C THR A 200 3.27 7.65 15.30
N PRO A 201 3.43 7.84 16.63
CA PRO A 201 2.82 6.95 17.62
C PRO A 201 1.31 6.81 17.38
N GLN A 202 0.80 5.60 17.54
CA GLN A 202 -0.63 5.33 17.49
C GLN A 202 -1.34 5.73 18.77
N TYR A 203 -2.61 6.11 18.67
CA TYR A 203 -3.47 6.44 19.81
C TYR A 203 -4.19 5.22 20.37
N HIS A 204 -4.41 4.22 19.56
CA HIS A 204 -5.09 2.97 19.93
C HIS A 204 -4.16 1.81 19.62
N ASP A 205 -4.33 0.74 20.38
CA ASP A 205 -3.74 -0.55 20.05
C ASP A 205 -4.48 -1.12 18.82
N MET A 206 -4.04 -0.71 17.64
CA MET A 206 -4.61 -1.16 16.38
C MET A 206 -4.19 -2.60 16.05
N PHE A 207 -3.29 -3.18 16.85
CA PHE A 207 -2.75 -4.52 16.64
C PHE A 207 -3.43 -5.56 17.52
N GLY A 208 -4.53 -5.18 18.16
CA GLY A 208 -5.25 -6.02 19.10
C GLY A 208 -4.48 -6.23 20.40
N SER A 209 -5.13 -5.94 21.50
CA SER A 209 -4.69 -6.32 22.84
C SER A 209 -4.97 -7.81 23.06
N GLY A 210 -4.37 -8.69 22.29
CA GLY A 210 -4.64 -10.10 22.35
C GLY A 210 -3.38 -10.95 22.19
N GLU A 211 -3.57 -12.24 22.03
CA GLU A 211 -2.52 -13.24 21.81
C GLU A 211 -1.61 -12.88 20.63
N HIS A 212 -2.11 -12.08 19.67
CA HIS A 212 -1.39 -11.65 18.47
C HIS A 212 -0.31 -10.59 18.72
N ALA A 213 -0.42 -9.78 19.77
CA ALA A 213 0.52 -8.69 20.05
C ALA A 213 1.94 -9.16 20.36
N SER A 214 2.10 -10.41 20.77
CA SER A 214 3.39 -11.02 21.13
C SER A 214 4.04 -11.82 20.00
N ASP A 215 3.27 -12.31 19.02
CA ASP A 215 3.80 -13.06 17.89
C ASP A 215 4.14 -12.14 16.71
N LEU A 216 5.42 -11.90 16.52
CA LEU A 216 5.94 -11.03 15.45
C LEU A 216 5.86 -11.66 14.04
N ASN A 217 5.36 -12.89 13.91
CA ASN A 217 5.15 -13.54 12.62
C ASN A 217 3.79 -13.21 11.97
N TYR A 218 2.90 -12.52 12.68
CA TYR A 218 1.69 -12.00 12.06
C TYR A 218 2.01 -10.91 11.04
N PRO A 219 1.24 -10.78 9.94
CA PRO A 219 1.47 -9.71 8.97
C PRO A 219 1.22 -8.33 9.58
N ALA A 220 2.01 -7.36 9.20
CA ALA A 220 1.79 -5.96 9.52
C ALA A 220 0.52 -5.48 8.82
N MET A 221 -0.48 -5.09 9.59
CA MET A 221 -1.79 -4.66 9.09
C MET A 221 -2.11 -3.21 9.47
N CYS A 222 -3.28 -2.73 9.10
CA CYS A 222 -3.72 -1.33 9.31
C CYS A 222 -2.80 -0.30 8.63
N THR A 223 -1.94 -0.70 7.72
CA THR A 223 -0.97 0.18 7.07
C THR A 223 -1.61 0.97 5.94
N THR A 224 -1.25 2.25 5.79
CA THR A 224 -1.60 3.00 4.58
C THR A 224 -0.63 2.68 3.46
N HIS A 225 -1.02 2.96 2.22
CA HIS A 225 -0.12 2.90 1.07
C HIS A 225 1.15 3.77 1.28
N HIS A 226 0.98 4.96 1.90
CA HIS A 226 2.09 5.81 2.29
C HIS A 226 3.06 5.10 3.26
N ALA A 227 2.52 4.50 4.32
CA ALA A 227 3.34 3.80 5.32
C ALA A 227 4.11 2.63 4.70
N ALA A 228 3.46 1.84 3.86
CA ALA A 228 4.08 0.73 3.14
C ALA A 228 5.19 1.21 2.18
N SER A 229 4.95 2.30 1.42
CA SER A 229 5.97 2.91 0.55
C SER A 229 7.17 3.46 1.34
N LYS A 230 6.94 4.08 2.50
CA LYS A 230 8.02 4.58 3.35
C LYS A 230 8.78 3.46 4.06
N PHE A 231 8.12 2.38 4.41
CA PHE A 231 8.80 1.16 4.87
C PHE A 231 9.77 0.63 3.80
N CYS A 232 9.34 0.55 2.54
CA CYS A 232 10.21 0.14 1.42
C CYS A 232 11.43 1.06 1.29
N GLN A 233 11.23 2.37 1.42
CA GLN A 233 12.31 3.36 1.39
C GLN A 233 13.29 3.18 2.57
N TRP A 234 12.76 2.97 3.78
CA TRP A 234 13.55 2.73 4.99
C TRP A 234 14.34 1.42 4.90
N LEU A 235 13.71 0.35 4.41
CA LEU A 235 14.38 -0.94 4.21
C LEU A 235 15.50 -0.81 3.17
N SER A 236 15.27 -0.11 2.08
CA SER A 236 16.26 0.12 1.03
C SER A 236 17.47 0.89 1.54
N ALA A 237 17.25 1.91 2.38
CA ALA A 237 18.32 2.72 2.96
C ALA A 237 19.28 1.92 3.84
N GLN A 238 18.79 0.89 4.54
CA GLN A 238 19.60 0.11 5.48
C GLN A 238 20.23 -1.15 4.89
N THR A 239 19.59 -1.73 3.86
CA THR A 239 20.03 -3.00 3.29
C THR A 239 20.91 -2.83 2.05
N GLY A 240 20.81 -1.70 1.38
CA GLY A 240 21.49 -1.44 0.11
C GLY A 240 20.88 -2.18 -1.07
N HIS A 241 19.66 -2.72 -0.94
CA HIS A 241 18.84 -3.19 -2.05
C HIS A 241 17.64 -2.26 -2.22
N PHE A 242 17.23 -2.02 -3.47
CA PHE A 242 16.05 -1.22 -3.74
C PHE A 242 14.79 -2.04 -3.57
N TYR A 243 13.89 -1.61 -2.69
CA TYR A 243 12.59 -2.21 -2.45
C TYR A 243 11.46 -1.22 -2.74
N ARG A 244 10.35 -1.72 -3.24
CA ARG A 244 9.08 -1.01 -3.44
C ARG A 244 7.89 -1.95 -3.30
N LEU A 245 6.70 -1.41 -3.31
CA LEU A 245 5.49 -2.20 -3.51
C LEU A 245 5.49 -2.82 -4.92
N PRO A 246 4.87 -3.98 -5.14
CA PRO A 246 4.64 -4.51 -6.48
C PRO A 246 3.70 -3.60 -7.28
N THR A 247 3.82 -3.59 -8.60
CA THR A 247 2.71 -3.17 -9.45
C THR A 247 1.60 -4.21 -9.40
N GLU A 248 0.38 -3.85 -9.76
CA GLU A 248 -0.74 -4.79 -9.85
C GLU A 248 -0.39 -5.96 -10.77
N ALA A 249 0.26 -5.69 -11.90
CA ALA A 249 0.68 -6.70 -12.86
C ALA A 249 1.76 -7.65 -12.29
N GLU A 250 2.75 -7.15 -11.55
CA GLU A 250 3.75 -7.99 -10.88
C GLU A 250 3.14 -8.86 -9.80
N TRP A 251 2.21 -8.29 -9.02
CA TRP A 251 1.50 -9.03 -7.98
C TRP A 251 0.66 -10.16 -8.57
N GLU A 252 -0.16 -9.88 -9.61
CA GLU A 252 -1.02 -10.88 -10.24
C GLU A 252 -0.19 -11.97 -10.94
N TYR A 253 0.92 -11.60 -11.60
CA TYR A 253 1.87 -12.54 -12.18
C TYR A 253 2.40 -13.53 -11.13
N ALA A 254 2.81 -13.00 -9.98
CA ALA A 254 3.32 -13.79 -8.87
C ALA A 254 2.24 -14.69 -8.25
N CYS A 255 1.02 -14.17 -8.08
CA CYS A 255 -0.12 -14.90 -7.54
C CYS A 255 -0.49 -16.08 -8.44
N ARG A 256 -0.62 -15.87 -9.74
CA ARG A 256 -0.97 -16.91 -10.71
C ARG A 256 0.10 -18.01 -10.84
N ALA A 257 1.34 -17.71 -10.61
CA ALA A 257 2.45 -18.67 -10.70
C ALA A 257 2.42 -19.53 -11.98
N GLY A 258 2.10 -18.90 -13.12
CA GLY A 258 2.03 -19.51 -14.44
C GLY A 258 0.66 -20.05 -14.86
N THR A 259 -0.36 -20.01 -14.00
CA THR A 259 -1.73 -20.45 -14.35
C THR A 259 -2.55 -19.33 -15.00
N LYS A 260 -3.70 -19.71 -15.59
CA LYS A 260 -4.69 -18.78 -16.17
C LYS A 260 -6.04 -18.86 -15.45
N THR A 261 -6.14 -19.70 -14.44
CA THR A 261 -7.35 -20.01 -13.68
C THR A 261 -7.62 -18.95 -12.62
N ALA A 262 -8.79 -18.93 -12.02
CA ALA A 262 -9.19 -17.99 -10.96
C ALA A 262 -8.19 -17.97 -9.81
N PHE A 263 -7.70 -19.14 -9.41
CA PHE A 263 -6.66 -19.34 -8.41
C PHE A 263 -5.46 -20.06 -9.02
N HIS A 264 -4.29 -20.00 -8.36
CA HIS A 264 -3.10 -20.70 -8.86
C HIS A 264 -3.26 -22.23 -8.89
N PHE A 265 -4.22 -22.77 -8.15
CA PHE A 265 -4.51 -24.23 -8.08
C PHE A 265 -5.69 -24.66 -8.95
N GLY A 266 -6.28 -23.78 -9.75
CA GLY A 266 -7.44 -24.05 -10.62
C GLY A 266 -8.64 -23.16 -10.31
N ASP A 267 -9.83 -23.58 -10.77
CA ASP A 267 -11.08 -22.83 -10.59
C ASP A 267 -11.96 -23.41 -9.46
N ASP A 268 -11.52 -24.49 -8.82
CA ASP A 268 -12.26 -25.17 -7.76
C ASP A 268 -12.07 -24.43 -6.41
N MET A 269 -13.03 -23.57 -6.09
CA MET A 269 -13.03 -22.77 -4.87
C MET A 269 -13.02 -23.62 -3.59
N ALA A 270 -13.53 -24.88 -3.62
CA ALA A 270 -13.49 -25.76 -2.45
C ALA A 270 -12.08 -26.12 -1.98
N LYS A 271 -11.05 -25.85 -2.81
CA LYS A 271 -9.64 -26.04 -2.43
C LYS A 271 -9.03 -24.81 -1.78
N LEU A 272 -9.72 -23.67 -1.76
CA LEU A 272 -9.17 -22.41 -1.27
C LEU A 272 -8.71 -22.51 0.19
N ASP A 273 -9.41 -23.26 1.02
CA ASP A 273 -9.07 -23.48 2.42
C ASP A 273 -7.67 -24.05 2.66
N ASP A 274 -7.12 -24.77 1.70
CA ASP A 274 -5.75 -25.28 1.77
C ASP A 274 -4.69 -24.16 1.64
N TYR A 275 -5.05 -23.03 0.99
CA TYR A 275 -4.12 -22.01 0.55
C TYR A 275 -4.38 -20.62 1.15
N ALA A 276 -5.55 -20.39 1.74
CA ALA A 276 -6.01 -19.07 2.14
C ALA A 276 -6.71 -19.05 3.50
N TRP A 277 -6.61 -17.90 4.17
CA TRP A 277 -7.50 -17.47 5.25
C TRP A 277 -8.44 -16.41 4.67
N HIS A 278 -9.75 -16.67 4.70
CA HIS A 278 -10.81 -15.81 4.16
C HIS A 278 -12.01 -15.77 5.10
N GLY A 279 -13.04 -15.00 4.82
CA GLY A 279 -14.15 -14.75 5.72
C GLY A 279 -14.85 -16.01 6.25
N ASP A 280 -14.91 -17.09 5.43
CA ASP A 280 -15.60 -18.33 5.84
C ASP A 280 -14.78 -19.24 6.76
N ASN A 281 -13.44 -19.09 6.79
CA ASN A 281 -12.55 -20.00 7.55
C ASN A 281 -11.59 -19.31 8.53
N SER A 282 -11.63 -17.98 8.62
CA SER A 282 -10.70 -17.19 9.43
C SER A 282 -11.11 -17.02 10.88
N GLU A 283 -12.38 -17.36 11.25
CA GLU A 283 -12.93 -17.03 12.57
C GLU A 283 -12.85 -15.52 12.90
N PHE A 284 -13.01 -14.66 11.88
CA PHE A 284 -12.95 -13.19 11.96
C PHE A 284 -11.60 -12.64 12.44
N THR A 285 -10.49 -13.33 12.12
CA THR A 285 -9.15 -12.88 12.47
C THR A 285 -8.12 -13.29 11.43
N TYR A 286 -6.98 -12.62 11.43
CA TYR A 286 -5.81 -12.94 10.60
C TYR A 286 -4.86 -13.88 11.34
N TYR A 287 -3.94 -14.49 10.61
CA TYR A 287 -3.06 -15.54 11.10
C TYR A 287 -1.57 -15.22 10.82
N PRO A 288 -0.64 -15.87 11.54
CA PRO A 288 0.79 -15.77 11.21
C PRO A 288 1.03 -16.15 9.76
N VAL A 289 1.95 -15.45 9.11
CA VAL A 289 2.30 -15.70 7.71
C VAL A 289 2.74 -17.16 7.46
N ALA A 290 2.52 -17.66 6.26
CA ALA A 290 2.94 -18.99 5.80
C ALA A 290 2.34 -20.17 6.61
N LYS A 291 1.10 -20.06 7.06
CA LYS A 291 0.38 -21.18 7.72
C LYS A 291 -0.42 -22.05 6.76
N LYS A 292 -0.73 -21.56 5.58
CA LYS A 292 -1.37 -22.31 4.50
C LYS A 292 -0.33 -22.79 3.50
N LYS A 293 -0.75 -23.54 2.46
CA LYS A 293 0.16 -24.00 1.40
C LYS A 293 0.60 -22.84 0.48
N PRO A 294 1.84 -22.85 -0.01
CA PRO A 294 2.30 -21.87 -0.99
C PRO A 294 1.78 -22.18 -2.39
N ASN A 295 1.88 -21.19 -3.27
CA ASN A 295 1.71 -21.41 -4.70
C ASN A 295 2.92 -22.16 -5.31
N PRO A 296 2.89 -22.59 -6.59
CA PRO A 296 3.98 -23.33 -7.23
C PRO A 296 5.35 -22.61 -7.24
N TRP A 297 5.37 -21.30 -7.06
CA TRP A 297 6.62 -20.52 -6.97
C TRP A 297 7.10 -20.31 -5.53
N GLY A 298 6.42 -20.91 -4.54
CA GLY A 298 6.81 -20.86 -3.13
C GLY A 298 6.36 -19.59 -2.41
N LEU A 299 5.36 -18.88 -2.95
CA LEU A 299 4.76 -17.68 -2.34
C LEU A 299 3.53 -18.10 -1.53
N TYR A 300 3.46 -17.61 -0.29
CA TYR A 300 2.36 -17.86 0.65
C TYR A 300 1.39 -16.69 0.69
N ASP A 301 0.18 -16.98 1.16
CA ASP A 301 -0.84 -15.99 1.50
C ASP A 301 -1.21 -15.05 0.31
N MET A 302 -1.15 -15.61 -0.93
CA MET A 302 -1.50 -14.87 -2.13
C MET A 302 -3.02 -14.78 -2.37
N HIS A 303 -3.84 -15.48 -1.60
CA HIS A 303 -5.28 -15.61 -1.80
C HIS A 303 -6.08 -15.32 -0.51
N GLY A 304 -5.55 -14.56 0.43
CA GLY A 304 -6.22 -14.24 1.70
C GLY A 304 -5.25 -13.76 2.76
N ASN A 305 -5.56 -13.97 4.00
CA ASN A 305 -4.90 -13.45 5.20
C ASN A 305 -5.01 -11.93 5.28
N VAL A 306 -4.12 -11.13 4.74
CA VAL A 306 -4.33 -9.68 4.61
C VAL A 306 -4.27 -9.23 3.14
N ALA A 307 -5.17 -8.33 2.76
CA ALA A 307 -5.16 -7.71 1.44
C ALA A 307 -3.92 -6.83 1.28
N GLU A 308 -3.33 -6.79 0.09
CA GLU A 308 -2.01 -6.24 -0.10
C GLU A 308 -2.00 -5.00 -1.00
N TRP A 309 -1.36 -3.93 -0.51
CA TRP A 309 -1.12 -2.75 -1.33
C TRP A 309 -0.29 -3.07 -2.56
N VAL A 310 -0.74 -2.55 -3.70
CA VAL A 310 0.07 -2.43 -4.91
C VAL A 310 0.30 -0.95 -5.25
N LEU A 311 1.25 -0.66 -6.13
CA LEU A 311 1.59 0.73 -6.53
C LEU A 311 0.46 1.43 -7.27
N ASP A 312 -0.41 0.66 -7.91
CA ASP A 312 -1.40 1.15 -8.84
C ASP A 312 -2.51 1.94 -8.15
N GLY A 313 -2.92 3.03 -8.81
CA GLY A 313 -4.18 3.67 -8.54
C GLY A 313 -5.33 2.97 -9.26
N PHE A 314 -6.54 3.14 -8.76
CA PHE A 314 -7.72 2.73 -9.48
C PHE A 314 -8.12 3.79 -10.51
N SER A 315 -8.43 3.37 -11.73
CA SER A 315 -9.07 4.19 -12.77
C SER A 315 -9.97 3.29 -13.61
N GLU A 316 -11.21 3.71 -13.80
CA GLU A 316 -12.10 3.04 -14.72
C GLU A 316 -11.47 2.96 -16.12
N GLY A 317 -11.66 1.84 -16.80
CA GLY A 317 -11.15 1.64 -18.17
C GLY A 317 -9.61 1.62 -18.28
N TYR A 318 -8.87 1.61 -17.18
CA TYR A 318 -7.40 1.54 -17.26
C TYR A 318 -6.94 0.31 -18.05
N ARG A 319 -7.56 -0.84 -17.83
CA ARG A 319 -7.18 -2.07 -18.54
C ARG A 319 -7.37 -1.98 -20.05
N ASP A 320 -8.34 -1.20 -20.55
CA ASP A 320 -8.53 -0.96 -21.97
C ASP A 320 -7.34 -0.24 -22.62
N THR A 321 -6.65 0.58 -21.83
CA THR A 321 -5.48 1.34 -22.28
C THR A 321 -4.20 0.53 -22.35
N ILE A 322 -4.14 -0.63 -21.66
CA ILE A 322 -3.00 -1.54 -21.72
C ILE A 322 -2.95 -2.19 -23.11
N LYS A 323 -1.83 -2.02 -23.79
CA LYS A 323 -1.59 -2.68 -25.08
C LYS A 323 -1.04 -4.08 -24.85
N ASP A 324 -1.42 -5.03 -25.71
CA ASP A 324 -0.81 -6.35 -25.70
C ASP A 324 0.71 -6.24 -25.90
N GLY A 325 1.45 -6.97 -25.08
CA GLY A 325 2.91 -6.89 -25.02
C GLY A 325 3.46 -5.71 -24.18
N ALA A 326 2.59 -4.96 -23.49
CA ALA A 326 3.06 -3.93 -22.55
C ALA A 326 4.00 -4.53 -21.50
N VAL A 327 5.11 -3.85 -21.23
CA VAL A 327 6.12 -4.27 -20.26
C VAL A 327 5.88 -3.56 -18.94
N ASN A 328 5.73 -4.33 -17.85
CA ASN A 328 5.51 -3.82 -16.48
C ASN A 328 4.45 -2.72 -16.44
N PRO A 329 3.21 -2.94 -16.92
CA PRO A 329 2.20 -1.89 -16.87
C PRO A 329 1.95 -1.44 -15.44
N TRP A 330 1.79 -0.12 -15.26
CA TRP A 330 1.57 0.51 -13.97
C TRP A 330 0.62 1.69 -14.13
N ASN A 331 -0.52 1.66 -13.47
CA ASN A 331 -1.45 2.78 -13.38
C ASN A 331 -1.01 3.76 -12.29
N ILE A 332 -0.24 4.75 -12.67
CA ILE A 332 0.30 5.70 -11.71
C ILE A 332 -0.81 6.65 -11.25
N SER A 333 -1.01 6.72 -9.95
CA SER A 333 -1.88 7.69 -9.31
C SER A 333 -1.07 8.63 -8.42
N LEU A 334 -1.43 9.91 -8.43
CA LEU A 334 -0.87 10.91 -7.53
C LEU A 334 -1.78 11.19 -6.33
N THR A 335 -2.93 10.55 -6.28
CA THR A 335 -3.90 10.68 -5.18
C THR A 335 -3.73 9.54 -4.18
N ARG A 336 -4.18 9.76 -2.94
CA ARG A 336 -4.19 8.71 -1.91
C ARG A 336 -5.28 7.69 -2.15
N TYR A 337 -6.39 8.12 -2.72
CA TYR A 337 -7.57 7.32 -2.96
C TYR A 337 -8.15 7.64 -4.34
N PRO A 338 -8.71 6.65 -5.04
CA PRO A 338 -8.62 5.22 -4.75
C PRO A 338 -7.27 4.61 -5.20
N ARG A 339 -6.76 3.66 -4.41
CA ARG A 339 -5.62 2.79 -4.69
C ARG A 339 -6.07 1.34 -4.74
N ILE A 340 -5.31 0.47 -5.38
CA ILE A 340 -5.64 -0.95 -5.50
C ILE A 340 -5.01 -1.73 -4.35
N VAL A 341 -5.77 -2.67 -3.80
CA VAL A 341 -5.30 -3.78 -2.99
C VAL A 341 -5.71 -5.10 -3.66
N LYS A 342 -4.91 -6.14 -3.44
CA LYS A 342 -5.04 -7.45 -4.08
C LYS A 342 -5.05 -8.56 -3.04
N GLY A 343 -5.53 -9.74 -3.45
CA GLY A 343 -5.37 -10.99 -2.70
C GLY A 343 -6.57 -11.39 -1.87
N GLY A 344 -7.48 -10.48 -1.56
CA GLY A 344 -8.50 -10.72 -0.55
C GLY A 344 -7.90 -10.77 0.87
N SER A 345 -8.70 -11.04 1.87
CA SER A 345 -8.27 -11.04 3.26
C SER A 345 -9.11 -11.97 4.12
N TRP A 346 -8.73 -12.09 5.39
CA TRP A 346 -9.45 -12.83 6.42
C TRP A 346 -10.91 -12.37 6.62
N ASP A 347 -11.25 -11.14 6.21
CA ASP A 347 -12.58 -10.51 6.37
C ASP A 347 -13.38 -10.45 5.06
N GLN A 348 -12.88 -11.08 3.99
CA GLN A 348 -13.47 -11.03 2.65
C GLN A 348 -13.97 -12.40 2.20
N ASN A 349 -14.93 -12.38 1.25
CA ASN A 349 -15.49 -13.59 0.68
C ASN A 349 -14.45 -14.36 -0.16
N PRO A 350 -14.60 -15.68 -0.33
CA PRO A 350 -13.70 -16.52 -1.13
C PRO A 350 -13.47 -16.02 -2.56
N ASP A 351 -14.50 -15.50 -3.21
CA ASP A 351 -14.43 -14.99 -4.59
C ASP A 351 -13.56 -13.73 -4.72
N GLU A 352 -13.47 -12.92 -3.67
CA GLU A 352 -12.59 -11.75 -3.61
C GLU A 352 -11.10 -12.13 -3.49
N CYS A 353 -10.81 -13.40 -3.17
CA CYS A 353 -9.45 -13.94 -3.11
C CYS A 353 -8.91 -14.43 -4.46
N ARG A 354 -9.64 -14.30 -5.58
CA ARG A 354 -9.18 -14.69 -6.93
C ARG A 354 -7.97 -13.87 -7.37
N SER A 355 -7.11 -14.44 -8.21
CA SER A 355 -5.88 -13.77 -8.68
C SER A 355 -6.15 -12.43 -9.37
N ALA A 356 -7.26 -12.30 -10.11
CA ALA A 356 -7.62 -11.08 -10.82
C ALA A 356 -8.47 -10.12 -9.98
N ALA A 357 -9.09 -10.57 -8.88
CA ALA A 357 -9.94 -9.74 -8.04
C ALA A 357 -9.20 -8.48 -7.56
N ARG A 358 -9.93 -7.37 -7.47
CA ARG A 358 -9.40 -6.04 -7.16
C ARG A 358 -10.29 -5.36 -6.15
N MET A 359 -9.68 -4.73 -5.16
CA MET A 359 -10.41 -3.85 -4.26
C MET A 359 -9.82 -2.44 -4.34
N GLN A 360 -10.69 -1.42 -4.37
CA GLN A 360 -10.26 -0.03 -4.29
C GLN A 360 -10.28 0.45 -2.85
N SER A 361 -9.25 1.20 -2.49
CA SER A 361 -9.19 1.87 -1.20
C SER A 361 -10.17 3.06 -1.15
N ILE A 362 -10.76 3.27 0.03
CA ILE A 362 -11.69 4.37 0.28
C ILE A 362 -11.25 5.20 1.48
N LYS A 363 -11.74 6.43 1.56
CA LYS A 363 -11.42 7.36 2.67
C LYS A 363 -11.99 6.88 3.99
N ASP A 364 -13.10 6.15 3.96
CA ASP A 364 -13.85 5.69 5.12
C ASP A 364 -13.06 4.70 5.99
N TRP A 365 -12.01 4.07 5.43
CA TRP A 365 -11.04 3.27 6.21
C TRP A 365 -10.32 4.05 7.30
N LYS A 366 -10.59 5.35 7.43
CA LYS A 366 -10.05 6.26 8.44
C LYS A 366 -11.11 6.96 9.29
N ASP A 367 -12.34 6.51 9.23
CA ASP A 367 -13.44 7.26 9.84
C ASP A 367 -13.31 7.37 11.36
N THR A 368 -12.84 6.33 12.02
CA THR A 368 -12.62 6.33 13.48
C THR A 368 -11.29 6.97 13.92
N ASP A 369 -10.43 7.43 12.99
CA ASP A 369 -9.19 8.13 13.34
C ASP A 369 -9.50 9.46 14.05
N PRO A 370 -9.12 9.63 15.33
CA PRO A 370 -9.41 10.83 16.09
C PRO A 370 -8.51 12.03 15.76
N GLN A 371 -7.48 11.84 14.94
CA GLN A 371 -6.54 12.90 14.60
C GLN A 371 -7.14 13.95 13.65
N VAL A 372 -6.74 15.19 13.82
CA VAL A 372 -7.06 16.28 12.89
C VAL A 372 -5.76 17.02 12.53
N PRO A 373 -5.29 16.90 11.29
CA PRO A 373 -5.80 16.06 10.21
C PRO A 373 -5.60 14.55 10.50
N LYS A 374 -6.42 13.69 9.87
CA LYS A 374 -6.34 12.23 10.04
C LYS A 374 -4.93 11.70 9.66
N SER A 375 -4.46 10.68 10.34
CA SER A 375 -3.12 10.09 10.14
C SER A 375 -2.88 9.68 8.68
N ILE A 376 -1.66 9.91 8.20
CA ILE A 376 -1.21 9.40 6.89
C ILE A 376 -0.56 8.01 6.99
N TRP A 377 -0.43 7.46 8.19
CA TRP A 377 0.38 6.29 8.46
C TRP A 377 -0.43 5.02 8.65
N TYR A 378 -1.66 5.09 9.14
CA TYR A 378 -2.48 3.91 9.40
C TYR A 378 -3.97 4.16 9.10
N HIS A 379 -4.67 3.06 8.82
CA HIS A 379 -6.11 2.99 8.70
C HIS A 379 -6.71 2.48 10.00
N THR A 380 -7.71 3.16 10.53
CA THR A 380 -8.40 2.75 11.76
C THR A 380 -9.40 1.63 11.49
N ASP A 381 -10.04 1.67 10.33
CA ASP A 381 -11.13 0.78 9.93
C ASP A 381 -10.71 -0.21 8.83
N GLY A 382 -9.47 -0.12 8.33
CA GLY A 382 -8.88 -1.05 7.35
C GLY A 382 -7.97 -2.08 8.01
N GLN A 383 -8.49 -2.87 8.95
CA GLN A 383 -7.71 -3.83 9.73
C GLN A 383 -7.27 -5.07 8.94
N PHE A 384 -7.79 -5.23 7.75
CA PHE A 384 -7.50 -6.35 6.86
C PHE A 384 -6.41 -6.06 5.82
N ILE A 385 -5.73 -4.90 5.90
CA ILE A 385 -4.81 -4.43 4.86
C ILE A 385 -3.37 -4.44 5.35
N GLY A 386 -2.53 -5.19 4.64
CA GLY A 386 -1.08 -5.24 4.77
C GLY A 386 -0.38 -4.97 3.44
N PHE A 387 0.79 -5.56 3.25
CA PHE A 387 1.54 -5.44 2.00
C PHE A 387 2.69 -6.44 1.94
N ARG A 388 3.15 -6.72 0.72
CA ARG A 388 4.46 -7.36 0.45
C ARG A 388 5.33 -6.44 -0.40
N ILE A 389 6.61 -6.79 -0.55
CA ILE A 389 7.59 -5.96 -1.25
C ILE A 389 8.20 -6.70 -2.43
N VAL A 390 8.66 -5.93 -3.41
CA VAL A 390 9.44 -6.42 -4.54
C VAL A 390 10.76 -5.69 -4.66
N ARG A 391 11.71 -6.35 -5.34
CA ARG A 391 12.99 -5.81 -5.76
C ARG A 391 13.18 -6.12 -7.24
N PRO A 392 13.13 -5.14 -8.15
CA PRO A 392 13.43 -5.39 -9.55
C PRO A 392 14.90 -5.81 -9.75
N LEU A 393 15.18 -6.61 -10.77
CA LEU A 393 16.54 -7.00 -11.12
C LEU A 393 17.37 -5.77 -11.50
N LYS A 394 16.80 -4.89 -12.32
CA LYS A 394 17.43 -3.64 -12.73
C LYS A 394 17.19 -2.57 -11.67
N THR A 395 18.26 -2.05 -11.10
CA THR A 395 18.19 -0.94 -10.16
C THR A 395 17.72 0.33 -10.88
N PRO A 396 16.60 0.97 -10.43
CA PRO A 396 16.13 2.21 -11.02
C PRO A 396 17.06 3.38 -10.74
N SER A 397 16.92 4.48 -11.51
CA SER A 397 17.56 5.77 -11.20
C SER A 397 17.05 6.34 -9.86
N ALA A 398 17.77 7.30 -9.29
CA ALA A 398 17.36 7.96 -8.05
C ALA A 398 16.00 8.68 -8.19
N GLU A 399 15.75 9.23 -9.36
CA GLU A 399 14.50 9.90 -9.73
C GLU A 399 13.34 8.89 -9.81
N GLU A 400 13.54 7.75 -10.45
CA GLU A 400 12.55 6.67 -10.50
C GLU A 400 12.27 6.11 -9.10
N MET A 401 13.30 5.86 -8.28
CA MET A 401 13.13 5.47 -6.88
C MET A 401 12.26 6.47 -6.12
N HIS A 402 12.51 7.76 -6.36
CA HIS A 402 11.73 8.83 -5.74
C HIS A 402 10.25 8.74 -6.11
N VAL A 403 9.93 8.49 -7.37
CA VAL A 403 8.55 8.28 -7.83
C VAL A 403 7.91 7.09 -7.13
N TYR A 404 8.56 5.92 -7.14
CA TYR A 404 8.03 4.70 -6.50
C TYR A 404 7.66 4.89 -5.02
N TRP A 405 8.39 5.73 -4.29
CA TRP A 405 8.18 5.94 -2.86
C TRP A 405 7.28 7.11 -2.50
N ASN A 406 6.82 7.92 -3.48
CA ASN A 406 6.16 9.20 -3.21
C ASN A 406 4.92 9.49 -4.07
N THR A 407 4.34 8.51 -4.74
CA THR A 407 3.17 8.72 -5.60
C THR A 407 1.91 9.14 -4.85
N ASP A 408 1.80 8.82 -3.55
CA ASP A 408 0.65 9.16 -2.70
C ASP A 408 0.75 10.53 -2.02
N TRP A 409 1.76 11.28 -2.40
CA TRP A 409 2.08 12.53 -1.72
C TRP A 409 1.31 13.75 -2.22
N TRP A 410 0.73 13.69 -3.41
CA TRP A 410 0.06 14.83 -4.00
C TRP A 410 -1.35 15.01 -3.44
N GLU A 411 -1.51 15.97 -2.50
CA GLU A 411 -2.79 16.62 -2.24
C GLU A 411 -2.61 18.13 -2.54
N PRO A 412 -3.46 18.73 -3.40
CA PRO A 412 -3.36 20.14 -3.76
C PRO A 412 -3.51 21.11 -2.58
N THR A 413 -3.99 20.64 -1.43
CA THR A 413 -4.32 21.45 -0.25
C THR A 413 -3.27 21.42 0.87
N ARG A 414 -2.19 20.65 0.72
CA ARG A 414 -1.10 20.67 1.71
C ARG A 414 -0.08 21.72 1.34
N ASN A 415 -0.05 22.83 2.06
CA ASN A 415 1.02 23.80 1.98
C ASN A 415 2.36 23.14 2.33
N ALA A 416 3.43 23.52 1.62
CA ALA A 416 4.80 23.03 1.85
C ALA A 416 5.31 23.31 3.29
N GLU A 417 4.59 24.09 4.08
CA GLU A 417 4.87 24.43 5.46
C GLU A 417 4.43 23.36 6.48
N ASP A 418 3.56 22.43 6.06
CA ASP A 418 3.07 21.34 6.93
C ASP A 418 3.99 20.11 6.93
N LEU A 419 5.18 20.26 6.38
CA LEU A 419 6.22 19.26 6.22
C LEU A 419 7.45 19.67 7.04
#